data_bf9b59efc58c150c0a44a518f4d54195
#
_entry.id   bf9b59efc58c150c0a44a518f4d54195
#
_cell.length_a   1.000
_cell.length_b   1.000
_cell.length_c   1.000
_cell.angle_alpha   90.00
_cell.angle_beta   90.00
_cell.angle_gamma   90.00
#
_symmetry.space_group_name_H-M   'P 1'
#
loop_
_entity.id
_entity.type
_entity.pdbx_description
1 polymer ?
#
loop_
_entity_poly.entity_id
_entity_poly.type
_entity_poly.pdbx_seq_one_letter_code
_entity_poly.pdbx_strand_id
1 'polypeptide(L)'
;MPKNVPEDIPKLFPHNADVDRINGEKLVWLPGKLFSFDMEAHGTGPLVEFLKKSCLSPETLALKIGAAVMFTKNSREGKFVNGTLGTILGFDAVSGYPIVRTREGRKIFAEPLEWTIEDRGRVLARVAQIPLRLAWAITVHKSQGMSMDAAAVDLSTAFAYGQGYVALSRVRRYSGLYLLGLNARALEVHPEVLTHDENFRKKSEETEVVFNSMNREEYAGLQTQFIQRCGGSVPKIVSPSESRYLSTHEITRELVLKNMLIGEVAQERGLTSGTIIGHIEKLVAKNRLNPRHELLHLKPETARFQEIKTAFGATTASTGSFSLSSAREILGEDFSYEELRLARLFL
;
A
#
# COMPACT_ATOMS: atom_id res chain seq x y z
N MET A 1 6.14 33.22 14.01
CA MET A 1 5.39 32.33 13.07
C MET A 1 6.27 32.05 11.85
N PRO A 2 6.35 30.84 11.33
CA PRO A 2 7.09 30.61 10.07
C PRO A 2 6.47 31.49 8.98
N LYS A 3 7.32 32.27 8.34
CA LYS A 3 6.92 33.10 7.18
C LYS A 3 6.61 32.16 6.03
N ASN A 4 5.42 32.21 5.48
CA ASN A 4 4.91 31.44 4.32
C ASN A 4 4.46 29.99 4.59
N VAL A 5 3.44 29.82 5.43
CA VAL A 5 2.66 28.58 5.45
C VAL A 5 1.72 28.57 4.23
N PRO A 6 1.81 27.58 3.32
CA PRO A 6 0.89 27.50 2.19
C PRO A 6 -0.58 27.35 2.67
N GLU A 7 -1.51 28.03 2.00
CA GLU A 7 -2.91 28.02 2.41
C GLU A 7 -3.63 26.68 2.12
N ASP A 8 -3.11 25.93 1.17
CA ASP A 8 -3.68 24.70 0.65
C ASP A 8 -3.28 23.42 1.42
N ILE A 9 -2.42 23.56 2.46
CA ILE A 9 -2.03 22.43 3.29
C ILE A 9 -2.94 22.28 4.51
N PRO A 10 -3.23 21.02 4.98
CA PRO A 10 -4.02 20.79 6.16
C PRO A 10 -3.30 21.30 7.41
N LYS A 11 -4.09 21.79 8.36
CA LYS A 11 -3.61 22.21 9.68
C LYS A 11 -3.95 21.15 10.72
N LEU A 12 -2.96 20.75 11.53
CA LEU A 12 -3.14 19.78 12.62
C LEU A 12 -3.20 20.49 13.96
N PHE A 13 -4.25 20.20 14.74
CA PHE A 13 -4.48 20.76 16.09
C PHE A 13 -4.73 19.66 17.11
N PRO A 14 -4.41 19.87 18.40
CA PRO A 14 -4.72 18.94 19.48
C PRO A 14 -6.22 18.79 19.73
N HIS A 15 -7.01 19.87 19.64
CA HIS A 15 -8.40 19.95 20.06
C HIS A 15 -9.40 20.00 18.90
N ASN A 16 -10.57 19.34 19.09
CA ASN A 16 -11.66 19.40 18.10
C ASN A 16 -12.21 20.82 17.94
N ALA A 17 -12.32 21.60 19.03
CA ALA A 17 -12.87 22.95 18.99
C ALA A 17 -12.13 23.86 17.99
N ASP A 18 -10.81 23.80 17.93
CA ASP A 18 -10.01 24.58 16.98
C ASP A 18 -10.29 24.13 15.54
N VAL A 19 -10.38 22.82 15.33
CA VAL A 19 -10.66 22.23 14.02
C VAL A 19 -12.05 22.61 13.53
N ASP A 20 -13.06 22.48 14.37
CA ASP A 20 -14.46 22.77 14.02
C ASP A 20 -14.64 24.25 13.72
N ARG A 21 -14.03 25.14 14.53
CA ARG A 21 -14.02 26.59 14.30
C ARG A 21 -13.39 26.94 12.96
N ILE A 22 -12.17 26.45 12.67
CA ILE A 22 -11.45 26.78 11.45
C ILE A 22 -12.18 26.25 10.21
N ASN A 23 -12.66 25.00 10.25
CA ASN A 23 -13.40 24.41 9.15
C ASN A 23 -14.72 25.13 8.91
N GLY A 24 -15.43 25.50 9.98
CA GLY A 24 -16.68 26.26 9.90
C GLY A 24 -16.48 27.66 9.32
N GLU A 25 -15.51 28.42 9.84
CA GLU A 25 -15.14 29.73 9.31
C GLU A 25 -14.79 29.67 7.81
N LYS A 26 -13.91 28.75 7.43
CA LYS A 26 -13.50 28.58 6.03
C LYS A 26 -14.68 28.20 5.12
N LEU A 27 -15.59 27.34 5.59
CA LEU A 27 -16.78 26.96 4.82
C LEU A 27 -17.76 28.14 4.64
N VAL A 28 -17.92 28.98 5.66
CA VAL A 28 -18.76 30.20 5.57
C VAL A 28 -18.20 31.16 4.56
N TRP A 29 -16.88 31.38 4.51
CA TRP A 29 -16.21 32.29 3.59
C TRP A 29 -16.27 31.86 2.12
N LEU A 30 -16.47 30.56 1.86
CA LEU A 30 -16.63 30.11 0.47
C LEU A 30 -17.95 30.64 -0.12
N PRO A 31 -17.91 31.19 -1.35
CA PRO A 31 -19.12 31.59 -2.05
C PRO A 31 -19.95 30.37 -2.50
N GLY A 32 -21.23 30.60 -2.80
CA GLY A 32 -22.10 29.61 -3.42
C GLY A 32 -23.01 28.87 -2.43
N LYS A 33 -23.79 27.95 -3.00
CA LYS A 33 -24.84 27.19 -2.27
C LYS A 33 -24.20 26.17 -1.32
N LEU A 34 -24.76 26.06 -0.13
CA LEU A 34 -24.45 24.99 0.83
C LEU A 34 -25.24 23.74 0.49
N PHE A 35 -24.57 22.60 0.44
CA PHE A 35 -25.16 21.27 0.32
C PHE A 35 -24.96 20.54 1.62
N SER A 36 -26.01 19.87 2.12
CA SER A 36 -26.00 19.13 3.38
C SER A 36 -26.36 17.68 3.12
N PHE A 37 -25.65 16.76 3.77
CA PHE A 37 -25.84 15.32 3.67
C PHE A 37 -25.95 14.76 5.08
N ASP A 38 -27.11 14.23 5.42
CA ASP A 38 -27.35 13.63 6.73
C ASP A 38 -27.05 12.14 6.71
N MET A 39 -26.50 11.65 7.81
CA MET A 39 -26.19 10.25 7.99
C MET A 39 -27.46 9.42 8.15
N GLU A 40 -27.61 8.41 7.34
CA GLU A 40 -28.66 7.41 7.53
C GLU A 40 -28.21 6.36 8.55
N ALA A 41 -29.09 5.98 9.48
CA ALA A 41 -28.79 5.02 10.54
C ALA A 41 -29.88 3.99 10.73
N HIS A 42 -29.51 2.71 10.85
CA HIS A 42 -30.41 1.59 11.07
C HIS A 42 -29.84 0.63 12.12
N GLY A 43 -30.67 0.12 13.02
CA GLY A 43 -30.29 -0.85 14.04
C GLY A 43 -30.62 -0.38 15.46
N THR A 44 -30.08 -1.05 16.47
CA THR A 44 -30.32 -0.71 17.88
C THR A 44 -29.52 0.52 18.29
N GLY A 45 -30.15 1.40 19.12
CA GLY A 45 -29.59 2.68 19.53
C GLY A 45 -28.12 2.62 20.00
N PRO A 46 -27.73 1.75 20.96
CA PRO A 46 -26.37 1.68 21.45
C PRO A 46 -25.33 1.33 20.37
N LEU A 47 -25.67 0.41 19.43
CA LEU A 47 -24.77 0.02 18.34
C LEU A 47 -24.66 1.12 17.28
N VAL A 48 -25.76 1.81 16.98
CA VAL A 48 -25.78 2.98 16.09
C VAL A 48 -24.90 4.09 16.66
N GLU A 49 -25.02 4.41 17.95
CA GLU A 49 -24.19 5.43 18.60
C GLU A 49 -22.69 5.05 18.60
N PHE A 50 -22.38 3.77 18.76
CA PHE A 50 -21.01 3.29 18.60
C PHE A 50 -20.50 3.50 17.17
N LEU A 51 -21.30 3.16 16.14
CA LEU A 51 -20.95 3.39 14.75
C LEU A 51 -20.75 4.87 14.42
N LYS A 52 -21.64 5.75 14.89
CA LYS A 52 -21.49 7.20 14.71
C LYS A 52 -20.19 7.74 15.31
N LYS A 53 -19.81 7.29 16.50
CA LYS A 53 -18.55 7.67 17.16
C LYS A 53 -17.31 7.14 16.42
N SER A 54 -17.39 5.94 15.86
CA SER A 54 -16.30 5.31 15.12
C SER A 54 -16.20 5.79 13.66
N CYS A 55 -17.29 6.29 13.11
CA CYS A 55 -17.32 6.91 11.79
C CYS A 55 -16.60 8.25 11.80
N LEU A 56 -15.59 8.41 10.96
CA LEU A 56 -14.86 9.67 10.88
C LEU A 56 -15.60 10.76 10.11
N SER A 57 -16.64 10.41 9.33
CA SER A 57 -17.53 11.37 8.67
C SER A 57 -18.53 11.97 9.68
N PRO A 58 -18.88 13.26 9.59
CA PRO A 58 -19.83 13.87 10.50
C PRO A 58 -21.27 13.37 10.23
N GLU A 59 -22.12 13.41 11.25
CA GLU A 59 -23.54 13.05 11.11
C GLU A 59 -24.26 13.94 10.09
N THR A 60 -23.99 15.23 10.12
CA THR A 60 -24.41 16.18 9.07
C THR A 60 -23.16 16.74 8.40
N LEU A 61 -22.96 16.37 7.14
CA LEU A 61 -21.84 16.84 6.32
C LEU A 61 -22.28 18.03 5.46
N ALA A 62 -21.75 19.20 5.78
CA ALA A 62 -22.01 20.44 5.02
C ALA A 62 -20.85 20.75 4.09
N LEU A 63 -21.13 20.97 2.81
CA LEU A 63 -20.12 21.20 1.74
C LEU A 63 -20.52 22.37 0.84
N LYS A 64 -19.50 23.04 0.27
CA LYS A 64 -19.62 23.99 -0.84
C LYS A 64 -18.59 23.64 -1.92
N ILE A 65 -18.81 24.10 -3.15
CA ILE A 65 -17.79 24.02 -4.19
C ILE A 65 -16.53 24.76 -3.71
N GLY A 66 -15.36 24.18 -3.92
CA GLY A 66 -14.08 24.69 -3.44
C GLY A 66 -13.70 24.27 -2.02
N ALA A 67 -14.59 23.55 -1.30
CA ALA A 67 -14.27 23.07 0.05
C ALA A 67 -13.13 22.04 0.02
N ALA A 68 -12.14 22.25 0.92
CA ALA A 68 -11.10 21.27 1.15
C ALA A 68 -11.68 20.11 1.96
N VAL A 69 -11.52 18.89 1.45
CA VAL A 69 -12.08 17.67 2.04
C VAL A 69 -11.05 16.55 2.13
N MET A 70 -11.35 15.58 2.98
CA MET A 70 -10.60 14.36 3.17
C MET A 70 -11.54 13.17 3.15
N PHE A 71 -11.14 12.10 2.47
CA PHE A 71 -11.82 10.82 2.54
C PHE A 71 -11.59 10.15 3.90
N THR A 72 -12.65 9.58 4.46
CA THR A 72 -12.69 9.02 5.82
C THR A 72 -12.74 7.49 5.85
N LYS A 73 -12.74 6.85 4.69
CA LYS A 73 -12.78 5.40 4.51
C LYS A 73 -12.00 4.99 3.28
N ASN A 74 -11.59 3.71 3.21
CA ASN A 74 -10.98 3.15 2.01
C ASN A 74 -12.06 2.75 1.00
N SER A 75 -11.85 3.08 -0.27
CA SER A 75 -12.69 2.59 -1.37
C SER A 75 -12.46 1.10 -1.59
N ARG A 76 -13.54 0.34 -1.80
CA ARG A 76 -13.43 -1.08 -2.19
C ARG A 76 -12.73 -1.28 -3.53
N GLU A 77 -12.85 -0.31 -4.42
CA GLU A 77 -12.25 -0.33 -5.76
C GLU A 77 -10.84 0.32 -5.81
N GLY A 78 -10.27 0.70 -4.66
CA GLY A 78 -8.96 1.32 -4.59
C GLY A 78 -8.87 2.75 -5.16
N LYS A 79 -10.01 3.41 -5.42
CA LYS A 79 -10.05 4.78 -5.96
C LYS A 79 -9.49 5.82 -4.99
N PHE A 80 -9.67 5.61 -3.70
CA PHE A 80 -9.17 6.44 -2.61
C PHE A 80 -8.95 5.63 -1.33
N VAL A 81 -8.17 6.17 -0.43
CA VAL A 81 -7.93 5.61 0.91
C VAL A 81 -8.28 6.65 1.97
N ASN A 82 -8.48 6.20 3.20
CA ASN A 82 -8.65 7.10 4.36
C ASN A 82 -7.46 8.07 4.42
N GLY A 83 -7.76 9.36 4.53
CA GLY A 83 -6.74 10.41 4.49
C GLY A 83 -6.46 11.00 3.11
N THR A 84 -7.02 10.46 2.01
CA THR A 84 -6.89 11.09 0.67
C THR A 84 -7.51 12.49 0.70
N LEU A 85 -6.70 13.49 0.39
CA LEU A 85 -7.10 14.90 0.37
C LEU A 85 -7.60 15.31 -1.02
N GLY A 86 -8.57 16.23 -1.05
CA GLY A 86 -9.09 16.77 -2.29
C GLY A 86 -9.89 18.06 -2.08
N THR A 87 -10.45 18.56 -3.18
CA THR A 87 -11.29 19.76 -3.23
C THR A 87 -12.60 19.43 -3.93
N ILE A 88 -13.72 19.92 -3.44
CA ILE A 88 -15.03 19.78 -4.08
C ILE A 88 -15.04 20.56 -5.37
N LEU A 89 -15.20 19.89 -6.51
CA LEU A 89 -15.35 20.50 -7.84
C LEU A 89 -16.78 20.91 -8.14
N GLY A 90 -17.74 20.15 -7.63
CA GLY A 90 -19.16 20.31 -7.90
C GLY A 90 -19.97 19.19 -7.31
N PHE A 91 -21.23 19.13 -7.69
CA PHE A 91 -22.17 18.08 -7.28
C PHE A 91 -22.80 17.51 -8.55
N ASP A 92 -22.97 16.20 -8.60
CA ASP A 92 -23.59 15.52 -9.72
C ASP A 92 -25.04 15.98 -9.90
N ALA A 93 -25.43 16.22 -11.13
CA ALA A 93 -26.76 16.78 -11.42
C ALA A 93 -27.92 15.82 -11.14
N VAL A 94 -27.67 14.51 -11.18
CA VAL A 94 -28.68 13.47 -10.99
C VAL A 94 -28.76 13.02 -9.54
N SER A 95 -27.62 12.61 -8.97
CA SER A 95 -27.55 12.09 -7.59
C SER A 95 -27.40 13.18 -6.53
N GLY A 96 -26.92 14.34 -6.89
CA GLY A 96 -26.55 15.42 -5.99
C GLY A 96 -25.26 15.15 -5.19
N TYR A 97 -24.57 14.02 -5.41
CA TYR A 97 -23.38 13.67 -4.66
C TYR A 97 -22.15 14.51 -5.06
N PRO A 98 -21.21 14.73 -4.12
CA PRO A 98 -20.05 15.56 -4.38
C PRO A 98 -19.05 14.90 -5.33
N ILE A 99 -18.47 15.72 -6.20
CA ILE A 99 -17.37 15.37 -7.09
C ILE A 99 -16.10 15.98 -6.49
N VAL A 100 -15.14 15.15 -6.14
CA VAL A 100 -13.88 15.52 -5.50
C VAL A 100 -12.73 15.43 -6.49
N ARG A 101 -11.92 16.47 -6.60
CA ARG A 101 -10.62 16.43 -7.27
C ARG A 101 -9.55 16.18 -6.21
N THR A 102 -8.87 15.04 -6.28
CA THR A 102 -7.74 14.73 -5.40
C THR A 102 -6.54 15.63 -5.73
N ARG A 103 -5.55 15.69 -4.83
CA ARG A 103 -4.28 16.40 -5.07
C ARG A 103 -3.51 15.86 -6.29
N GLU A 104 -3.69 14.59 -6.60
CA GLU A 104 -3.12 13.92 -7.78
C GLU A 104 -3.89 14.24 -9.08
N GLY A 105 -4.93 15.08 -9.01
CA GLY A 105 -5.74 15.50 -10.17
C GLY A 105 -6.87 14.54 -10.55
N ARG A 106 -7.04 13.39 -9.86
CA ARG A 106 -8.12 12.44 -10.15
C ARG A 106 -9.46 13.01 -9.72
N LYS A 107 -10.50 12.80 -10.56
CA LYS A 107 -11.89 13.12 -10.23
C LYS A 107 -12.58 11.88 -9.65
N ILE A 108 -13.19 12.02 -8.49
CA ILE A 108 -13.85 10.93 -7.75
C ILE A 108 -15.26 11.35 -7.40
N PHE A 109 -16.24 10.53 -7.73
CA PHE A 109 -17.61 10.65 -7.23
C PHE A 109 -17.65 10.06 -5.82
N ALA A 110 -18.04 10.86 -4.84
CA ALA A 110 -18.10 10.43 -3.45
C ALA A 110 -19.53 10.05 -3.08
N GLU A 111 -19.88 8.79 -3.34
CA GLU A 111 -21.14 8.18 -2.98
C GLU A 111 -21.17 7.78 -1.50
N PRO A 112 -22.35 7.68 -0.87
CA PRO A 112 -22.49 7.15 0.48
C PRO A 112 -21.86 5.76 0.63
N LEU A 113 -21.12 5.57 1.71
CA LEU A 113 -20.59 4.26 2.09
C LEU A 113 -21.20 3.82 3.43
N GLU A 114 -21.34 2.51 3.60
CA GLU A 114 -21.89 1.94 4.82
C GLU A 114 -20.78 1.53 5.80
N TRP A 115 -21.04 1.76 7.09
CA TRP A 115 -20.32 1.17 8.24
C TRP A 115 -21.26 0.23 8.95
N THR A 116 -20.89 -1.02 9.13
CA THR A 116 -21.72 -2.10 9.66
C THR A 116 -21.12 -2.74 10.89
N ILE A 117 -21.96 -3.18 11.80
CA ILE A 117 -21.64 -4.15 12.85
C ILE A 117 -22.40 -5.43 12.52
N GLU A 118 -21.65 -6.50 12.40
CA GLU A 118 -22.18 -7.82 12.03
C GLU A 118 -21.85 -8.85 13.12
N ASP A 119 -22.80 -9.74 13.39
CA ASP A 119 -22.56 -10.93 14.18
C ASP A 119 -23.08 -12.16 13.41
N ARG A 120 -22.22 -13.16 13.21
CA ARG A 120 -22.50 -14.42 12.52
C ARG A 120 -23.23 -14.23 11.16
N GLY A 121 -22.79 -13.21 10.39
CA GLY A 121 -23.35 -12.91 9.07
C GLY A 121 -24.67 -12.11 9.09
N ARG A 122 -25.15 -11.70 10.27
CA ARG A 122 -26.32 -10.83 10.41
C ARG A 122 -25.88 -9.41 10.76
N VAL A 123 -26.33 -8.44 9.97
CA VAL A 123 -26.12 -7.02 10.26
C VAL A 123 -26.98 -6.61 11.44
N LEU A 124 -26.36 -6.17 12.55
CA LEU A 124 -27.03 -5.71 13.77
C LEU A 124 -27.27 -4.20 13.77
N ALA A 125 -26.35 -3.44 13.17
CA ALA A 125 -26.49 -2.00 12.97
C ALA A 125 -25.69 -1.57 11.74
N ARG A 126 -26.16 -0.50 11.09
CA ARG A 126 -25.45 0.17 9.99
C ARG A 126 -25.67 1.67 10.04
N VAL A 127 -24.67 2.41 9.60
CA VAL A 127 -24.80 3.83 9.24
C VAL A 127 -24.27 4.03 7.84
N ALA A 128 -24.91 4.91 7.07
CA ALA A 128 -24.48 5.28 5.73
C ALA A 128 -24.25 6.79 5.66
N GLN A 129 -23.10 7.20 5.13
CA GLN A 129 -22.74 8.61 4.97
C GLN A 129 -21.77 8.77 3.80
N ILE A 130 -21.73 9.94 3.19
CA ILE A 130 -20.67 10.35 2.29
C ILE A 130 -19.32 10.24 3.04
N PRO A 131 -18.34 9.48 2.50
CA PRO A 131 -17.09 9.23 3.22
C PRO A 131 -16.13 10.43 3.15
N LEU A 132 -16.63 11.61 3.50
CA LEU A 132 -15.90 12.87 3.48
C LEU A 132 -16.02 13.63 4.80
N ARG A 133 -15.06 14.49 5.04
CA ARG A 133 -15.09 15.55 6.05
C ARG A 133 -14.32 16.77 5.57
N LEU A 134 -14.59 17.95 6.13
CA LEU A 134 -13.78 19.14 5.88
C LEU A 134 -12.35 18.92 6.38
N ALA A 135 -11.37 19.46 5.65
CA ALA A 135 -9.96 19.17 5.86
C ALA A 135 -9.02 20.39 5.73
N TRP A 136 -9.50 21.60 5.97
CA TRP A 136 -8.62 22.74 6.22
C TRP A 136 -7.88 22.59 7.55
N ALA A 137 -8.57 22.02 8.54
CA ALA A 137 -8.00 21.62 9.82
C ALA A 137 -8.46 20.21 10.19
N ILE A 138 -7.59 19.44 10.86
CA ILE A 138 -7.81 18.06 11.30
C ILE A 138 -7.21 17.91 12.69
N THR A 139 -7.81 17.12 13.58
CA THR A 139 -7.17 16.85 14.87
C THR A 139 -6.02 15.86 14.73
N VAL A 140 -5.01 15.99 15.58
CA VAL A 140 -3.89 15.05 15.67
C VAL A 140 -4.38 13.60 15.79
N HIS A 141 -5.37 13.35 16.65
CA HIS A 141 -5.93 11.99 16.82
C HIS A 141 -6.57 11.44 15.53
N LYS A 142 -7.33 12.25 14.81
CA LYS A 142 -7.97 11.85 13.56
C LYS A 142 -6.97 11.72 12.38
N SER A 143 -5.77 12.30 12.50
CA SER A 143 -4.69 12.17 11.54
C SER A 143 -3.87 10.87 11.74
N GLN A 144 -4.11 10.12 12.82
CA GLN A 144 -3.39 8.88 13.10
C GLN A 144 -3.58 7.87 11.95
N GLY A 145 -2.50 7.23 11.51
CA GLY A 145 -2.51 6.32 10.36
C GLY A 145 -2.46 7.00 8.99
N MET A 146 -2.59 8.34 8.93
CA MET A 146 -2.46 9.09 7.68
C MET A 146 -1.00 9.41 7.36
N SER A 147 -0.69 9.64 6.08
CA SER A 147 0.59 10.19 5.61
C SER A 147 0.33 11.42 4.74
N MET A 148 1.04 12.51 5.02
CA MET A 148 0.88 13.80 4.35
C MET A 148 2.21 14.25 3.76
N ASP A 149 2.19 14.87 2.58
CA ASP A 149 3.40 15.46 1.99
C ASP A 149 3.77 16.77 2.69
N ALA A 150 2.75 17.52 3.17
CA ALA A 150 2.92 18.73 3.96
C ALA A 150 1.76 18.94 4.93
N ALA A 151 2.05 19.52 6.09
CA ALA A 151 1.07 19.94 7.08
C ALA A 151 1.59 21.11 7.93
N ALA A 152 0.70 22.01 8.33
CA ALA A 152 0.96 22.99 9.37
C ALA A 152 0.50 22.43 10.73
N VAL A 153 1.40 22.34 11.70
CA VAL A 153 1.17 21.65 12.97
C VAL A 153 1.27 22.64 14.11
N ASP A 154 0.19 22.80 14.86
CA ASP A 154 0.16 23.60 16.09
C ASP A 154 -0.02 22.67 17.29
N LEU A 155 1.02 22.56 18.10
CA LEU A 155 1.08 21.78 19.32
C LEU A 155 1.21 22.65 20.57
N SER A 156 0.91 23.95 20.47
CA SER A 156 0.96 24.87 21.62
C SER A 156 0.08 24.44 22.77
N THR A 157 -1.02 23.76 22.45
CA THR A 157 -2.03 23.29 23.42
C THR A 157 -2.09 21.76 23.51
N ALA A 158 -0.98 21.06 23.16
CA ALA A 158 -0.89 19.62 23.31
C ALA A 158 -1.09 19.23 24.79
N PHE A 159 -1.94 18.23 25.06
CA PHE A 159 -2.35 17.83 26.39
C PHE A 159 -2.08 16.36 26.72
N ALA A 160 -1.91 15.52 25.69
CA ALA A 160 -1.68 14.09 25.85
C ALA A 160 -0.22 13.72 25.55
N TYR A 161 0.29 12.75 26.31
CA TYR A 161 1.58 12.12 26.01
C TYR A 161 1.62 11.54 24.62
N GLY A 162 2.75 11.66 23.92
CA GLY A 162 2.95 11.14 22.56
C GLY A 162 2.20 11.88 21.45
N GLN A 163 1.36 12.87 21.78
CA GLN A 163 0.57 13.60 20.80
C GLN A 163 1.45 14.34 19.79
N GLY A 164 2.58 14.88 20.22
CA GLY A 164 3.55 15.50 19.33
C GLY A 164 4.16 14.50 18.35
N TYR A 165 4.57 13.32 18.82
CA TYR A 165 5.06 12.26 17.94
C TYR A 165 4.02 11.87 16.89
N VAL A 166 2.78 11.69 17.28
CA VAL A 166 1.69 11.35 16.34
C VAL A 166 1.55 12.44 15.28
N ALA A 167 1.56 13.72 15.65
CA ALA A 167 1.42 14.82 14.70
C ALA A 167 2.61 14.94 13.75
N LEU A 168 3.82 14.95 14.28
CA LEU A 168 5.06 15.15 13.51
C LEU A 168 5.33 13.98 12.56
N SER A 169 5.03 12.75 12.99
CA SER A 169 5.18 11.55 12.17
C SER A 169 4.15 11.43 11.03
N ARG A 170 3.16 12.32 10.94
CA ARG A 170 2.23 12.37 9.79
C ARG A 170 2.89 12.89 8.53
N VAL A 171 3.91 13.71 8.63
CA VAL A 171 4.56 14.37 7.49
C VAL A 171 5.71 13.51 6.98
N ARG A 172 5.69 13.19 5.68
CA ARG A 172 6.68 12.29 5.06
C ARG A 172 8.09 12.86 4.99
N ARG A 173 8.21 14.20 4.89
CA ARG A 173 9.48 14.89 4.70
C ARG A 173 9.57 16.11 5.59
N TYR A 174 10.72 16.39 6.15
CA TYR A 174 10.96 17.58 6.96
C TYR A 174 10.61 18.88 6.23
N SER A 175 10.87 18.98 4.94
CA SER A 175 10.53 20.14 4.11
C SER A 175 9.02 20.42 4.00
N GLY A 176 8.17 19.45 4.30
CA GLY A 176 6.71 19.62 4.34
C GLY A 176 6.16 19.98 5.73
N LEU A 177 6.99 20.06 6.77
CA LEU A 177 6.56 20.37 8.13
C LEU A 177 6.61 21.86 8.40
N TYR A 178 5.46 22.45 8.71
CA TYR A 178 5.30 23.84 9.14
C TYR A 178 4.86 23.86 10.60
N LEU A 179 5.81 23.94 11.53
CA LEU A 179 5.51 23.97 12.95
C LEU A 179 5.07 25.38 13.37
N LEU A 180 3.82 25.53 13.81
CA LEU A 180 3.23 26.80 14.24
C LEU A 180 3.47 27.09 15.72
N GLY A 181 3.41 26.04 16.55
CA GLY A 181 3.63 26.12 17.98
C GLY A 181 3.94 24.76 18.58
N LEU A 182 4.60 24.76 19.73
CA LEU A 182 5.00 23.56 20.46
C LEU A 182 5.02 23.85 21.96
N ASN A 183 4.50 22.95 22.77
CA ASN A 183 4.67 22.96 24.22
C ASN A 183 5.48 21.74 24.70
N ALA A 184 5.91 21.73 25.97
CA ALA A 184 6.70 20.65 26.53
C ALA A 184 5.96 19.30 26.49
N ARG A 185 4.64 19.28 26.75
CA ARG A 185 3.81 18.06 26.74
C ARG A 185 3.84 17.31 25.40
N ALA A 186 3.98 18.03 24.29
CA ALA A 186 4.07 17.44 22.96
C ALA A 186 5.29 16.53 22.77
N LEU A 187 6.36 16.75 23.53
CA LEU A 187 7.60 15.99 23.47
C LEU A 187 7.72 14.89 24.55
N GLU A 188 6.75 14.83 25.45
CA GLU A 188 6.76 13.87 26.55
C GLU A 188 6.17 12.52 26.13
N VAL A 189 6.80 11.45 26.63
CA VAL A 189 6.30 10.07 26.55
C VAL A 189 5.73 9.70 27.93
N HIS A 190 4.66 8.88 27.95
CA HIS A 190 4.06 8.45 29.20
C HIS A 190 5.07 7.67 30.04
N PRO A 191 5.29 8.00 31.33
CA PRO A 191 6.32 7.35 32.16
C PRO A 191 6.19 5.83 32.25
N GLU A 192 4.96 5.32 32.39
CA GLU A 192 4.70 3.87 32.39
C GLU A 192 5.14 3.19 31.07
N VAL A 193 4.96 3.86 29.92
CA VAL A 193 5.39 3.33 28.62
C VAL A 193 6.91 3.21 28.59
N LEU A 194 7.66 4.18 29.10
CA LEU A 194 9.11 4.13 29.17
C LEU A 194 9.59 2.95 30.04
N THR A 195 8.99 2.77 31.20
CA THR A 195 9.31 1.65 32.10
C THR A 195 9.00 0.29 31.47
N HIS A 196 7.86 0.18 30.78
CA HIS A 196 7.48 -1.05 30.10
C HIS A 196 8.33 -1.33 28.86
N ASP A 197 8.76 -0.29 28.13
CA ASP A 197 9.63 -0.42 26.95
C ASP A 197 10.98 -1.08 27.30
N GLU A 198 11.61 -0.66 28.39
CA GLU A 198 12.84 -1.30 28.88
C GLU A 198 12.65 -2.79 29.16
N ASN A 199 11.54 -3.13 29.82
CA ASN A 199 11.21 -4.52 30.10
C ASN A 199 10.93 -5.33 28.84
N PHE A 200 10.23 -4.74 27.85
CA PHE A 200 9.97 -5.40 26.57
C PHE A 200 11.23 -5.63 25.77
N ARG A 201 12.14 -4.65 25.73
CA ARG A 201 13.44 -4.78 25.06
C ARG A 201 14.26 -5.91 25.67
N LYS A 202 14.39 -5.90 27.00
CA LYS A 202 15.11 -6.95 27.73
C LYS A 202 14.53 -8.34 27.45
N LYS A 203 13.19 -8.51 27.54
CA LYS A 203 12.53 -9.78 27.23
C LYS A 203 12.68 -10.19 25.77
N SER A 204 12.68 -9.22 24.84
CA SER A 204 12.90 -9.48 23.42
C SER A 204 14.30 -10.02 23.17
N GLU A 205 15.32 -9.41 23.76
CA GLU A 205 16.72 -9.85 23.67
C GLU A 205 16.90 -11.25 24.29
N GLU A 206 16.35 -11.48 25.50
CA GLU A 206 16.37 -12.79 26.15
C GLU A 206 15.70 -13.87 25.30
N THR A 207 14.55 -13.53 24.70
CA THR A 207 13.79 -14.42 23.83
C THR A 207 14.54 -14.72 22.53
N GLU A 208 15.18 -13.72 21.94
CA GLU A 208 15.99 -13.89 20.74
C GLU A 208 17.16 -14.86 20.96
N VAL A 209 17.83 -14.74 22.10
CA VAL A 209 18.90 -15.69 22.49
C VAL A 209 18.35 -17.11 22.58
N VAL A 210 17.17 -17.30 23.22
CA VAL A 210 16.54 -18.61 23.35
C VAL A 210 16.15 -19.17 21.97
N PHE A 211 15.53 -18.38 21.10
CA PHE A 211 15.15 -18.81 19.74
C PHE A 211 16.37 -19.15 18.88
N ASN A 212 17.42 -18.36 18.95
CA ASN A 212 18.64 -18.61 18.17
C ASN A 212 19.41 -19.86 18.66
N SER A 213 19.22 -20.27 19.92
CA SER A 213 19.82 -21.50 20.48
C SER A 213 18.98 -22.74 20.26
N MET A 214 17.70 -22.62 19.90
CA MET A 214 16.82 -23.75 19.64
C MET A 214 17.26 -24.55 18.43
N ASN A 215 17.24 -25.89 18.58
CA ASN A 215 17.38 -26.75 17.41
C ASN A 215 16.07 -26.79 16.59
N ARG A 216 16.17 -27.25 15.35
CA ARG A 216 15.07 -27.24 14.40
C ARG A 216 13.88 -28.12 14.83
N GLU A 217 14.14 -29.22 15.57
CA GLU A 217 13.10 -30.15 16.02
C GLU A 217 12.30 -29.54 17.17
N GLU A 218 12.97 -28.92 18.12
CA GLU A 218 12.37 -28.22 19.25
C GLU A 218 11.46 -27.07 18.76
N TYR A 219 11.95 -26.28 17.82
CA TYR A 219 11.17 -25.20 17.21
C TYR A 219 9.91 -25.72 16.50
N ALA A 220 10.03 -26.80 15.70
CA ALA A 220 8.91 -27.44 15.04
C ALA A 220 7.90 -28.04 16.05
N GLY A 221 8.39 -28.56 17.17
CA GLY A 221 7.57 -29.04 18.29
C GLY A 221 6.71 -27.92 18.89
N LEU A 222 7.30 -26.78 19.19
CA LEU A 222 6.59 -25.62 19.73
C LEU A 222 5.52 -25.08 18.74
N GLN A 223 5.83 -25.00 17.46
CA GLN A 223 4.86 -24.61 16.43
C GLN A 223 3.67 -25.58 16.39
N THR A 224 3.95 -26.87 16.42
CA THR A 224 2.92 -27.92 16.42
C THR A 224 1.99 -27.80 17.62
N GLN A 225 2.56 -27.64 18.84
CA GLN A 225 1.79 -27.47 20.06
C GLN A 225 0.92 -26.21 20.02
N PHE A 226 1.46 -25.10 19.51
CA PHE A 226 0.70 -23.84 19.36
C PHE A 226 -0.51 -24.03 18.45
N ILE A 227 -0.31 -24.61 17.25
CA ILE A 227 -1.38 -24.86 16.29
C ILE A 227 -2.48 -25.75 16.91
N GLN A 228 -2.11 -26.82 17.60
CA GLN A 228 -3.05 -27.72 18.28
C GLN A 228 -3.84 -27.03 19.39
N ARG A 229 -3.19 -26.20 20.21
CA ARG A 229 -3.86 -25.41 21.26
C ARG A 229 -4.86 -24.41 20.71
N CYS A 230 -4.61 -23.89 19.50
CA CYS A 230 -5.54 -22.99 18.78
C CYS A 230 -6.65 -23.76 18.03
N GLY A 231 -6.77 -25.07 18.20
CA GLY A 231 -7.79 -25.89 17.52
C GLY A 231 -7.46 -26.20 16.07
N GLY A 232 -6.23 -25.90 15.61
CA GLY A 232 -5.75 -26.25 14.28
C GLY A 232 -5.18 -27.66 14.23
N SER A 233 -5.05 -28.22 13.03
CA SER A 233 -4.32 -29.46 12.76
C SER A 233 -3.06 -29.16 11.96
N VAL A 234 -1.93 -29.71 12.42
CA VAL A 234 -0.72 -29.71 11.59
C VAL A 234 -0.87 -30.83 10.58
N PRO A 235 -0.79 -30.56 9.26
CA PRO A 235 -0.71 -31.63 8.29
C PRO A 235 0.42 -32.57 8.73
N LYS A 236 0.17 -33.89 8.81
CA LYS A 236 1.27 -34.85 9.00
C LYS A 236 2.29 -34.52 7.91
N ILE A 237 3.44 -34.01 8.34
CA ILE A 237 4.59 -33.93 7.45
C ILE A 237 4.89 -35.37 7.17
N VAL A 238 4.40 -35.90 6.04
CA VAL A 238 4.95 -37.08 5.44
C VAL A 238 6.43 -36.76 5.33
N SER A 239 7.29 -37.48 6.05
CA SER A 239 8.75 -37.33 6.03
C SER A 239 9.18 -37.00 4.60
N PRO A 240 10.15 -36.11 4.42
CA PRO A 240 10.54 -35.65 3.09
C PRO A 240 11.34 -36.76 2.39
N SER A 241 10.67 -37.87 2.04
CA SER A 241 10.98 -38.63 0.87
C SER A 241 10.19 -37.98 -0.26
N GLU A 242 10.84 -37.03 -0.95
CA GLU A 242 10.54 -36.66 -2.33
C GLU A 242 9.13 -36.10 -2.65
N SER A 243 8.76 -34.96 -2.09
CA SER A 243 8.12 -33.92 -2.91
C SER A 243 8.39 -32.55 -2.29
N ARG A 244 9.55 -32.01 -2.56
CA ARG A 244 9.69 -30.56 -2.63
C ARG A 244 8.61 -30.08 -3.58
N TYR A 245 7.59 -29.41 -3.10
CA TYR A 245 6.80 -28.51 -3.96
C TYR A 245 7.76 -27.39 -4.38
N LEU A 246 8.62 -27.71 -5.33
CA LEU A 246 9.42 -26.71 -5.99
C LEU A 246 8.46 -25.71 -6.61
N SER A 247 8.70 -24.42 -6.41
CA SER A 247 7.92 -23.41 -7.11
C SER A 247 7.99 -23.72 -8.62
N THR A 248 6.98 -23.32 -9.37
CA THR A 248 6.96 -23.55 -10.83
C THR A 248 8.25 -23.07 -11.51
N HIS A 249 8.92 -22.06 -10.95
CA HIS A 249 10.23 -21.57 -11.43
C HIS A 249 11.38 -22.51 -11.06
N GLU A 250 11.38 -23.09 -9.85
CA GLU A 250 12.43 -24.03 -9.42
C GLU A 250 12.39 -25.33 -10.22
N ILE A 251 11.21 -25.84 -10.56
CA ILE A 251 11.07 -26.99 -11.43
C ILE A 251 11.68 -26.69 -12.81
N THR A 252 11.38 -25.50 -13.37
CA THR A 252 12.05 -25.08 -14.63
C THR A 252 13.56 -25.02 -14.46
N ARG A 253 14.04 -24.46 -13.34
CA ARG A 253 15.47 -24.36 -13.06
C ARG A 253 16.17 -25.73 -13.05
N GLU A 254 15.59 -26.69 -12.35
CA GLU A 254 16.17 -28.05 -12.27
C GLU A 254 16.27 -28.72 -13.64
N LEU A 255 15.25 -28.58 -14.50
CA LEU A 255 15.24 -29.17 -15.83
C LEU A 255 16.28 -28.49 -16.75
N VAL A 256 16.37 -27.18 -16.69
CA VAL A 256 17.37 -26.42 -17.48
C VAL A 256 18.78 -26.72 -17.02
N LEU A 257 19.04 -26.91 -15.73
CA LEU A 257 20.34 -27.32 -15.19
C LEU A 257 20.74 -28.78 -15.60
N LYS A 258 19.77 -29.59 -16.05
CA LYS A 258 20.00 -30.88 -16.67
C LYS A 258 20.33 -30.78 -18.16
N ASN A 259 20.62 -29.57 -18.67
CA ASN A 259 20.88 -29.25 -20.07
C ASN A 259 19.72 -29.56 -21.03
N MET A 260 18.49 -29.58 -20.57
CA MET A 260 17.31 -29.73 -21.43
C MET A 260 17.07 -28.48 -22.26
N LEU A 261 16.67 -28.65 -23.51
CA LEU A 261 16.31 -27.54 -24.40
C LEU A 261 14.94 -26.95 -24.03
N ILE A 262 14.68 -25.69 -24.40
CA ILE A 262 13.42 -24.99 -24.08
C ILE A 262 12.18 -25.79 -24.48
N GLY A 263 12.20 -26.41 -25.69
CA GLY A 263 11.07 -27.22 -26.16
C GLY A 263 10.86 -28.49 -25.35
N GLU A 264 11.92 -29.14 -24.91
CA GLU A 264 11.88 -30.35 -24.07
C GLU A 264 11.31 -30.02 -22.69
N VAL A 265 11.79 -28.91 -22.08
CA VAL A 265 11.26 -28.42 -20.79
C VAL A 265 9.79 -28.03 -20.90
N ALA A 266 9.39 -27.40 -22.00
CA ALA A 266 8.01 -27.02 -22.29
C ALA A 266 7.09 -28.26 -22.39
N GLN A 267 7.53 -29.30 -23.10
CA GLN A 267 6.81 -30.55 -23.26
C GLN A 267 6.71 -31.33 -21.94
N GLU A 268 7.80 -31.47 -21.20
CA GLU A 268 7.84 -32.16 -19.89
C GLU A 268 6.90 -31.51 -18.88
N ARG A 269 6.74 -30.19 -18.95
CA ARG A 269 5.94 -29.42 -18.01
C ARG A 269 4.52 -29.12 -18.48
N GLY A 270 4.15 -29.46 -19.71
CA GLY A 270 2.88 -29.09 -20.31
C GLY A 270 2.67 -27.57 -20.42
N LEU A 271 3.75 -26.81 -20.64
CA LEU A 271 3.77 -25.35 -20.76
C LEU A 271 4.24 -24.91 -22.13
N THR A 272 4.01 -23.64 -22.49
CA THR A 272 4.55 -23.08 -23.74
C THR A 272 6.02 -22.68 -23.61
N SER A 273 6.78 -22.69 -24.70
CA SER A 273 8.17 -22.21 -24.74
C SER A 273 8.32 -20.78 -24.23
N GLY A 274 7.37 -19.90 -24.57
CA GLY A 274 7.33 -18.53 -24.08
C GLY A 274 7.17 -18.42 -22.57
N THR A 275 6.43 -19.35 -21.94
CA THR A 275 6.29 -19.43 -20.47
C THR A 275 7.59 -19.88 -19.82
N ILE A 276 8.27 -20.88 -20.37
CA ILE A 276 9.55 -21.38 -19.87
C ILE A 276 10.61 -20.28 -19.94
N ILE A 277 10.70 -19.55 -21.07
CA ILE A 277 11.61 -18.41 -21.21
C ILE A 277 11.30 -17.34 -20.16
N GLY A 278 10.02 -17.04 -19.90
CA GLY A 278 9.60 -16.12 -18.83
C GLY A 278 10.01 -16.58 -17.42
N HIS A 279 10.03 -17.88 -17.15
CA HIS A 279 10.55 -18.42 -15.89
C HIS A 279 12.07 -18.22 -15.79
N ILE A 280 12.81 -18.47 -16.88
CA ILE A 280 14.26 -18.30 -16.92
C ILE A 280 14.63 -16.81 -16.74
N GLU A 281 13.96 -15.88 -17.43
CA GLU A 281 14.15 -14.43 -17.25
C GLU A 281 14.01 -14.01 -15.79
N LYS A 282 12.96 -14.49 -15.10
CA LYS A 282 12.75 -14.20 -13.68
C LYS A 282 13.81 -14.81 -12.76
N LEU A 283 14.28 -16.01 -13.09
CA LEU A 283 15.35 -16.67 -12.32
C LEU A 283 16.69 -15.95 -12.49
N VAL A 284 17.01 -15.51 -13.70
CA VAL A 284 18.21 -14.70 -13.99
C VAL A 284 18.12 -13.35 -13.28
N ALA A 285 16.99 -12.65 -13.37
CA ALA A 285 16.78 -11.38 -12.68
C ALA A 285 16.90 -11.48 -11.15
N LYS A 286 16.63 -12.66 -10.57
CA LYS A 286 16.81 -12.96 -9.14
C LYS A 286 18.16 -13.55 -8.78
N ASN A 287 19.12 -13.56 -9.69
CA ASN A 287 20.44 -14.19 -9.53
C ASN A 287 20.37 -15.70 -9.15
N ARG A 288 19.30 -16.41 -9.59
CA ARG A 288 19.09 -17.84 -9.33
C ARG A 288 19.56 -18.73 -10.50
N LEU A 289 19.83 -18.15 -11.66
CA LEU A 289 20.48 -18.75 -12.83
C LEU A 289 21.48 -17.76 -13.42
N ASN A 290 22.65 -18.29 -13.82
CA ASN A 290 23.69 -17.49 -14.45
C ASN A 290 23.75 -17.80 -15.95
N PRO A 291 23.40 -16.86 -16.85
CA PRO A 291 23.39 -17.10 -18.27
C PRO A 291 24.76 -17.51 -18.84
N ARG A 292 25.83 -16.97 -18.26
CA ARG A 292 27.20 -17.17 -18.76
C ARG A 292 27.80 -18.53 -18.40
N HIS A 293 27.21 -19.29 -17.52
CA HIS A 293 27.70 -20.58 -17.06
C HIS A 293 26.65 -21.69 -17.16
N GLU A 294 25.42 -21.42 -16.72
CA GLU A 294 24.41 -22.45 -16.58
C GLU A 294 23.46 -22.58 -17.78
N LEU A 295 23.39 -21.55 -18.66
CA LEU A 295 22.47 -21.53 -19.80
C LEU A 295 23.18 -21.59 -21.18
N LEU A 296 24.47 -21.87 -21.23
CA LEU A 296 25.24 -21.84 -22.49
C LEU A 296 24.65 -22.74 -23.58
N HIS A 297 24.06 -23.89 -23.19
CA HIS A 297 23.40 -24.82 -24.10
C HIS A 297 22.13 -24.26 -24.76
N LEU A 298 21.56 -23.18 -24.20
CA LEU A 298 20.39 -22.49 -24.74
C LEU A 298 20.73 -21.26 -25.56
N LYS A 299 22.02 -20.92 -25.67
CA LYS A 299 22.47 -19.78 -26.45
C LYS A 299 22.25 -20.04 -27.94
N PRO A 300 21.67 -19.12 -28.72
CA PRO A 300 21.51 -19.25 -30.14
C PRO A 300 22.86 -19.46 -30.86
N GLU A 301 22.84 -20.11 -32.04
CA GLU A 301 24.03 -20.30 -32.89
C GLU A 301 24.79 -18.98 -33.07
N THR A 302 26.13 -19.10 -33.14
CA THR A 302 27.01 -17.93 -33.12
C THR A 302 26.69 -16.91 -34.22
N ALA A 303 26.34 -17.34 -35.41
CA ALA A 303 25.99 -16.46 -36.54
C ALA A 303 24.68 -15.69 -36.21
N ARG A 304 23.60 -16.40 -35.87
CA ARG A 304 22.31 -15.80 -35.52
C ARG A 304 22.41 -14.91 -34.28
N PHE A 305 23.21 -15.33 -33.29
CA PHE A 305 23.42 -14.52 -32.10
C PHE A 305 24.10 -13.18 -32.39
N GLN A 306 25.06 -13.14 -33.35
CA GLN A 306 25.71 -11.89 -33.74
C GLN A 306 24.77 -10.95 -34.50
N GLU A 307 23.87 -11.46 -35.33
CA GLU A 307 22.83 -10.68 -36.00
C GLU A 307 21.89 -10.05 -34.96
N ILE A 308 21.40 -10.85 -34.01
CA ILE A 308 20.53 -10.38 -32.91
C ILE A 308 21.23 -9.31 -32.04
N LYS A 309 22.51 -9.54 -31.72
CA LYS A 309 23.31 -8.59 -30.92
C LYS A 309 23.48 -7.26 -31.67
N THR A 310 23.73 -7.30 -32.98
CA THR A 310 23.85 -6.09 -33.81
C THR A 310 22.53 -5.31 -33.84
N ALA A 311 21.42 -6.00 -34.03
CA ALA A 311 20.08 -5.38 -34.03
C ALA A 311 19.74 -4.72 -32.69
N PHE A 312 20.01 -5.39 -31.55
CA PHE A 312 19.82 -4.79 -30.24
C PHE A 312 20.75 -3.59 -29.99
N GLY A 313 21.99 -3.64 -30.51
CA GLY A 313 22.91 -2.50 -30.44
C GLY A 313 22.38 -1.27 -31.17
N ALA A 314 21.83 -1.47 -32.38
CA ALA A 314 21.20 -0.40 -33.15
C ALA A 314 19.97 0.19 -32.46
N THR A 315 19.10 -0.65 -31.86
CA THR A 315 17.90 -0.17 -31.12
C THR A 315 18.28 0.57 -29.85
N THR A 316 19.30 0.10 -29.13
CA THR A 316 19.75 0.78 -27.90
C THR A 316 20.34 2.15 -28.20
N ALA A 317 21.07 2.29 -29.31
CA ALA A 317 21.61 3.58 -29.74
C ALA A 317 20.52 4.60 -30.13
N SER A 318 19.37 4.14 -30.64
CA SER A 318 18.26 5.00 -31.08
C SER A 318 17.22 5.30 -30.01
N THR A 319 16.94 4.35 -29.11
CA THR A 319 15.82 4.45 -28.12
C THR A 319 16.26 4.42 -26.66
N GLY A 320 17.54 4.15 -26.39
CA GLY A 320 18.07 4.02 -25.01
C GLY A 320 17.62 2.72 -24.28
N SER A 321 16.90 1.81 -24.95
CA SER A 321 16.40 0.57 -24.35
C SER A 321 16.47 -0.63 -25.29
N PHE A 322 16.54 -1.85 -24.74
CA PHE A 322 16.47 -3.10 -25.48
C PHE A 322 15.03 -3.42 -25.90
N SER A 323 14.55 -2.85 -27.02
CA SER A 323 13.20 -3.08 -27.55
C SER A 323 13.16 -4.34 -28.40
N LEU A 324 12.33 -5.33 -28.02
CA LEU A 324 12.12 -6.57 -28.77
C LEU A 324 11.42 -6.33 -30.11
N SER A 325 10.44 -5.44 -30.15
CA SER A 325 9.69 -5.09 -31.36
C SER A 325 10.60 -4.44 -32.39
N SER A 326 11.37 -3.44 -31.99
CA SER A 326 12.29 -2.73 -32.89
C SER A 326 13.42 -3.63 -33.38
N ALA A 327 13.93 -4.55 -32.53
CA ALA A 327 14.93 -5.52 -32.97
C ALA A 327 14.35 -6.48 -34.02
N ARG A 328 13.10 -6.92 -33.86
CA ARG A 328 12.43 -7.80 -34.84
C ARG A 328 12.15 -7.09 -36.17
N GLU A 329 11.79 -5.80 -36.14
CA GLU A 329 11.64 -5.01 -37.38
C GLU A 329 12.92 -4.94 -38.20
N ILE A 330 14.08 -4.87 -37.53
CA ILE A 330 15.40 -4.86 -38.21
C ILE A 330 15.76 -6.24 -38.74
N LEU A 331 15.46 -7.32 -38.02
CA LEU A 331 15.87 -8.69 -38.34
C LEU A 331 14.91 -9.42 -39.28
N GLY A 332 13.64 -8.97 -39.38
CA GLY A 332 12.62 -9.63 -40.20
C GLY A 332 11.85 -10.73 -39.46
N GLU A 333 10.91 -11.37 -40.18
CA GLU A 333 9.99 -12.37 -39.61
C GLU A 333 10.64 -13.72 -39.30
N ASP A 334 11.81 -14.00 -39.83
CA ASP A 334 12.58 -15.24 -39.62
C ASP A 334 13.10 -15.37 -38.17
N PHE A 335 13.04 -14.31 -37.39
CA PHE A 335 13.43 -14.27 -35.95
C PHE A 335 12.21 -14.21 -35.07
N SER A 336 12.01 -15.26 -34.24
CA SER A 336 10.88 -15.30 -33.31
C SER A 336 11.13 -14.43 -32.09
N TYR A 337 10.03 -13.93 -31.47
CA TYR A 337 10.14 -13.23 -30.20
C TYR A 337 10.75 -14.07 -29.07
N GLU A 338 10.55 -15.38 -29.11
CA GLU A 338 11.10 -16.32 -28.14
C GLU A 338 12.63 -16.37 -28.27
N GLU A 339 13.16 -16.46 -29.52
CA GLU A 339 14.58 -16.43 -29.80
C GLU A 339 15.25 -15.11 -29.39
N LEU A 340 14.59 -13.98 -29.66
CA LEU A 340 15.08 -12.66 -29.24
C LEU A 340 15.11 -12.49 -27.71
N ARG A 341 14.10 -12.99 -27.01
CA ARG A 341 14.06 -12.97 -25.54
C ARG A 341 15.17 -13.84 -24.95
N LEU A 342 15.38 -15.00 -25.49
CA LEU A 342 16.43 -15.91 -25.05
C LEU A 342 17.82 -15.33 -25.31
N ALA A 343 18.07 -14.79 -26.51
CA ALA A 343 19.33 -14.15 -26.85
C ALA A 343 19.66 -12.95 -25.96
N ARG A 344 18.65 -12.17 -25.54
CA ARG A 344 18.81 -11.03 -24.65
C ARG A 344 19.43 -11.38 -23.30
N LEU A 345 19.26 -12.62 -22.81
CA LEU A 345 19.88 -13.08 -21.56
C LEU A 345 21.40 -13.15 -21.62
N PHE A 346 21.97 -13.19 -22.83
CA PHE A 346 23.40 -13.32 -23.06
C PHE A 346 24.09 -12.02 -23.54
N LEU A 347 23.32 -10.95 -23.70
CA LEU A 347 23.83 -9.62 -24.03
C LEU A 347 24.27 -8.85 -22.77
#